data_22f168ad55c26f97e962c7476e467c3d
#
_entry.id   22f168ad55c26f97e962c7476e467c3d
#
_cell.length_a   1.000
_cell.length_b   1.000
_cell.length_c   1.000
_cell.angle_alpha   90.00
_cell.angle_beta   90.00
_cell.angle_gamma   90.00
#
_symmetry.space_group_name_H-M   'P 1'
#
loop_
_entity.id
_entity.type
_entity.pdbx_description
1 polymer ?
#
loop_
_entity_poly.entity_id
_entity_poly.type
_entity_poly.pdbx_seq_one_letter_code
_entity_poly.pdbx_strand_id
1 'polypeptide(L)'
;MRQHGWWIALTPAVALVTVLATVVVAELAPRRRSAGTRPYGAVVSTWLPRLAAFFPVALLVAVRGPDVFGSDSGQRTLVGWAGIAGTMLTLPAAMAVTAAAAGRLLTRWGRSWGLAGTLVAGRRASTHPGSTARLVTGVTVALIVLLQAVAWQGLFGAQSADAQRTLDRIGRSALTVGARGDVSDTDMTTFLSRLPDGTDAVLLAGTTEGAGRMDLYGDCPALATLHLRCPASTARVSGAPDDPRLGEVIRRTPHQTLVTEIHRTGLRTLAHRAAGATEDASLLLVRRDGRALPVAAVKRLAYEVFPRGARATVPGEDELTAGVPNRDQGRWSALLGLVGVGVLTVAAGLSAMAEFLRHGRALAPLSVLTGGIRVFRVSAAWSVFMPLLLAALAGSTVAAALADPVSESDDAFLTRRLTSSAAGTVLLIGVLMWAWAATVAARQAHLWRPRGD
;
A
#
# COMPACT_ATOMS: atom_id res chain seq x y z
N MET A 1 -8.81 -15.22 15.78
CA MET A 1 -9.09 -13.84 15.33
C MET A 1 -8.84 -12.72 16.38
N ARG A 2 -8.69 -12.97 17.68
CA ARG A 2 -8.43 -11.90 18.68
C ARG A 2 -6.96 -11.46 18.83
N GLN A 3 -5.99 -12.18 18.27
CA GLN A 3 -4.56 -11.87 18.48
C GLN A 3 -3.97 -10.88 17.47
N HIS A 4 -4.65 -10.55 16.37
CA HIS A 4 -4.11 -9.67 15.32
C HIS A 4 -4.77 -8.28 15.24
N GLY A 5 -5.84 -8.03 16.00
CA GLY A 5 -6.58 -6.75 15.94
C GLY A 5 -5.79 -5.51 16.38
N TRP A 6 -4.82 -5.67 17.28
CA TRP A 6 -4.01 -4.57 17.78
C TRP A 6 -2.96 -4.08 16.77
N TRP A 7 -2.49 -4.94 15.85
CA TRP A 7 -1.58 -4.54 14.78
C TRP A 7 -2.23 -3.57 13.79
N ILE A 8 -3.52 -3.77 13.48
CA ILE A 8 -4.28 -2.88 12.59
C ILE A 8 -4.43 -1.48 13.20
N ALA A 9 -4.60 -1.38 14.53
CA ALA A 9 -4.64 -0.11 15.24
C ALA A 9 -3.25 0.54 15.40
N LEU A 10 -2.19 -0.26 15.46
CA LEU A 10 -0.82 0.21 15.61
C LEU A 10 -0.27 0.84 14.32
N THR A 11 -0.75 0.39 13.17
CA THR A 11 -0.32 0.87 11.85
C THR A 11 -0.51 2.39 11.68
N PRO A 12 -1.72 2.97 11.87
CA PRO A 12 -1.90 4.41 11.79
C PRO A 12 -1.19 5.16 12.93
N ALA A 13 -1.04 4.55 14.11
CA ALA A 13 -0.31 5.15 15.21
C ALA A 13 1.19 5.25 14.90
N VAL A 14 1.81 4.22 14.32
CA VAL A 14 3.22 4.24 13.90
C VAL A 14 3.41 5.24 12.75
N ALA A 15 2.51 5.29 11.78
CA ALA A 15 2.54 6.28 10.71
C ALA A 15 2.43 7.71 11.29
N LEU A 16 1.50 7.95 12.20
CA LEU A 16 1.32 9.24 12.87
C LEU A 16 2.54 9.62 13.71
N VAL A 17 3.10 8.68 14.49
CA VAL A 17 4.32 8.89 15.28
C VAL A 17 5.51 9.18 14.37
N THR A 18 5.62 8.51 13.23
CA THR A 18 6.72 8.75 12.27
C THR A 18 6.59 10.14 11.63
N VAL A 19 5.37 10.53 11.26
CA VAL A 19 5.09 11.89 10.76
C VAL A 19 5.35 12.94 11.85
N LEU A 20 4.86 12.73 13.07
CA LEU A 20 5.12 13.62 14.19
C LEU A 20 6.60 13.69 14.56
N ALA A 21 7.30 12.55 14.57
CA ALA A 21 8.74 12.51 14.80
C ALA A 21 9.53 13.25 13.72
N THR A 22 9.16 13.13 12.44
CA THR A 22 9.79 13.88 11.35
C THR A 22 9.51 15.38 11.45
N VAL A 23 8.29 15.76 11.81
CA VAL A 23 7.92 17.17 12.06
C VAL A 23 8.66 17.72 13.28
N VAL A 24 8.68 16.97 14.39
CA VAL A 24 9.40 17.36 15.62
C VAL A 24 10.91 17.44 15.38
N VAL A 25 11.52 16.49 14.69
CA VAL A 25 12.93 16.56 14.30
C VAL A 25 13.19 17.73 13.37
N ALA A 26 12.28 18.04 12.44
CA ALA A 26 12.40 19.21 11.57
C ALA A 26 12.21 20.54 12.33
N GLU A 27 11.39 20.57 13.39
CA GLU A 27 11.19 21.74 14.24
C GLU A 27 12.26 21.88 15.34
N LEU A 28 12.72 20.78 15.91
CA LEU A 28 13.80 20.75 16.93
C LEU A 28 15.20 20.83 16.32
N ALA A 29 15.35 20.67 14.99
CA ALA A 29 16.60 21.03 14.32
C ALA A 29 16.93 22.47 14.73
N PRO A 30 18.06 22.70 15.44
CA PRO A 30 18.28 23.90 16.22
C PRO A 30 18.07 25.13 15.35
N ARG A 31 17.04 25.91 15.66
CA ARG A 31 16.88 27.28 15.22
C ARG A 31 18.05 28.05 15.85
N ARG A 32 19.27 27.88 15.32
CA ARG A 32 20.35 28.78 15.66
C ARG A 32 19.90 30.16 15.20
N ARG A 33 19.33 30.88 16.14
CA ARG A 33 19.16 32.32 16.06
C ARG A 33 20.57 32.88 15.84
N SER A 34 20.90 33.13 14.60
CA SER A 34 22.04 33.96 14.27
C SER A 34 21.68 35.42 14.59
N ALA A 35 21.59 35.71 15.88
CA ALA A 35 21.72 37.08 16.35
C ALA A 35 23.22 37.41 16.26
N GLY A 36 23.68 37.86 15.10
CA GLY A 36 25.09 38.26 14.91
C GLY A 36 25.37 38.38 13.43
N THR A 37 25.90 39.49 13.08
CA THR A 37 26.47 39.89 11.80
C THR A 37 27.66 38.99 11.35
N ARG A 38 27.45 37.69 11.26
CA ARG A 38 28.43 36.78 10.65
C ARG A 38 28.08 36.57 9.17
N PRO A 39 29.02 36.93 8.28
CA PRO A 39 28.83 36.69 6.87
C PRO A 39 28.83 35.19 6.60
N TYR A 40 27.74 34.72 5.96
CA TYR A 40 27.66 33.57 5.07
C TYR A 40 28.48 32.33 5.40
N GLY A 41 27.88 31.41 6.07
CA GLY A 41 28.35 30.05 6.22
C GLY A 41 27.47 29.29 7.18
N ALA A 42 26.24 28.90 6.73
CA ALA A 42 25.53 27.83 7.42
C ALA A 42 26.42 26.60 7.35
N VAL A 43 27.08 26.28 8.46
CA VAL A 43 27.81 25.00 8.62
C VAL A 43 26.76 23.91 8.44
N VAL A 44 26.70 23.35 7.24
CA VAL A 44 25.94 22.13 6.99
C VAL A 44 26.50 21.11 7.96
N SER A 45 25.68 20.70 8.91
CA SER A 45 26.10 19.73 9.94
C SER A 45 26.73 18.52 9.23
N THR A 46 27.92 18.14 9.62
CA THR A 46 28.70 17.07 8.98
C THR A 46 28.02 15.71 8.99
N TRP A 47 27.02 15.53 9.86
CA TRP A 47 26.25 14.30 9.94
C TRP A 47 25.06 14.25 8.94
N LEU A 48 24.62 15.40 8.41
CA LEU A 48 23.50 15.46 7.46
C LEU A 48 23.80 14.68 6.16
N PRO A 49 24.98 14.82 5.50
CA PRO A 49 25.32 13.98 4.34
C PRO A 49 25.44 12.50 4.68
N ARG A 50 25.89 12.17 5.91
CA ARG A 50 25.95 10.77 6.37
C ARG A 50 24.54 10.18 6.48
N LEU A 51 23.61 10.89 7.11
CA LEU A 51 22.24 10.47 7.22
C LEU A 51 21.58 10.33 5.84
N ALA A 52 21.86 11.26 4.92
CA ALA A 52 21.38 11.19 3.54
C ALA A 52 21.90 9.96 2.79
N ALA A 53 23.12 9.50 3.07
CA ALA A 53 23.69 8.29 2.46
C ALA A 53 22.98 7.00 2.89
N PHE A 54 22.30 6.98 4.03
CA PHE A 54 21.49 5.85 4.46
C PHE A 54 20.15 5.76 3.73
N PHE A 55 19.66 6.81 3.07
CA PHE A 55 18.39 6.80 2.35
C PHE A 55 18.29 5.70 1.29
N PRO A 56 19.24 5.55 0.34
CA PRO A 56 19.16 4.47 -0.66
C PRO A 56 19.26 3.07 -0.02
N VAL A 57 20.00 2.93 1.08
CA VAL A 57 20.09 1.66 1.81
C VAL A 57 18.75 1.33 2.46
N ALA A 58 18.13 2.29 3.15
CA ALA A 58 16.83 2.11 3.78
C ALA A 58 15.75 1.78 2.74
N LEU A 59 15.76 2.46 1.59
CA LEU A 59 14.85 2.18 0.48
C LEU A 59 15.07 0.77 -0.09
N LEU A 60 16.33 0.35 -0.28
CA LEU A 60 16.66 -1.00 -0.73
C LEU A 60 16.16 -2.06 0.26
N VAL A 61 16.37 -1.83 1.56
CA VAL A 61 15.87 -2.74 2.62
C VAL A 61 14.33 -2.79 2.60
N ALA A 62 13.65 -1.67 2.38
CA ALA A 62 12.19 -1.66 2.28
C ALA A 62 11.66 -2.47 1.08
N VAL A 63 12.35 -2.38 -0.07
CA VAL A 63 11.90 -2.97 -1.34
C VAL A 63 12.35 -4.44 -1.47
N ARG A 64 13.62 -4.75 -1.13
CA ARG A 64 14.21 -6.08 -1.36
C ARG A 64 14.41 -6.90 -0.08
N GLY A 65 14.40 -6.25 1.08
CA GLY A 65 14.55 -6.94 2.36
C GLY A 65 13.48 -8.02 2.61
N PRO A 66 12.20 -7.74 2.32
CA PRO A 66 11.14 -8.75 2.44
C PRO A 66 11.35 -10.02 1.62
N ASP A 67 12.01 -9.93 0.45
CA ASP A 67 12.23 -11.06 -0.46
C ASP A 67 13.21 -12.11 0.11
N VAL A 68 14.02 -11.72 1.11
CA VAL A 68 14.98 -12.63 1.76
C VAL A 68 14.30 -13.61 2.70
N PHE A 69 13.06 -13.32 3.12
CA PHE A 69 12.30 -14.11 4.08
C PHE A 69 11.13 -14.81 3.39
N GLY A 70 10.76 -15.99 3.87
CA GLY A 70 9.62 -16.75 3.33
C GLY A 70 8.30 -15.95 3.44
N SER A 71 7.37 -16.22 2.52
CA SER A 71 6.09 -15.50 2.36
C SER A 71 5.28 -15.35 3.65
N ASP A 72 5.34 -16.36 4.52
CA ASP A 72 4.52 -16.44 5.73
C ASP A 72 5.26 -16.02 7.01
N SER A 73 6.49 -15.53 6.89
CA SER A 73 7.29 -15.16 8.06
C SER A 73 6.92 -13.76 8.55
N GLY A 74 6.65 -13.63 9.86
CA GLY A 74 6.49 -12.32 10.51
C GLY A 74 7.72 -11.41 10.33
N GLN A 75 8.89 -11.99 10.07
CA GLN A 75 10.14 -11.28 9.80
C GLN A 75 10.09 -10.50 8.48
N ARG A 76 9.45 -11.04 7.43
CA ARG A 76 9.21 -10.34 6.15
C ARG A 76 8.52 -9.00 6.41
N THR A 77 7.45 -9.01 7.18
CA THR A 77 6.67 -7.81 7.52
C THR A 77 7.48 -6.82 8.34
N LEU A 78 8.20 -7.30 9.37
CA LEU A 78 9.02 -6.44 10.23
C LEU A 78 10.15 -5.74 9.45
N VAL A 79 10.84 -6.45 8.56
CA VAL A 79 11.91 -5.88 7.73
C VAL A 79 11.36 -4.84 6.77
N GLY A 80 10.21 -5.12 6.13
CA GLY A 80 9.51 -4.15 5.28
C GLY A 80 9.17 -2.86 6.04
N TRP A 81 8.56 -2.97 7.22
CA TRP A 81 8.22 -1.82 8.07
C TRP A 81 9.44 -1.04 8.55
N ALA A 82 10.51 -1.74 8.96
CA ALA A 82 11.77 -1.11 9.36
C ALA A 82 12.41 -0.33 8.20
N GLY A 83 12.38 -0.89 6.99
CA GLY A 83 12.84 -0.23 5.77
C GLY A 83 12.02 1.02 5.43
N ILE A 84 10.68 0.95 5.51
CA ILE A 84 9.79 2.10 5.29
C ILE A 84 10.08 3.20 6.32
N ALA A 85 10.16 2.86 7.60
CA ALA A 85 10.47 3.81 8.66
C ALA A 85 11.85 4.45 8.46
N GLY A 86 12.88 3.66 8.13
CA GLY A 86 14.22 4.14 7.81
C GLY A 86 14.23 5.08 6.61
N THR A 87 13.49 4.77 5.55
CA THR A 87 13.31 5.62 4.37
C THR A 87 12.69 6.96 4.75
N MET A 88 11.62 6.97 5.55
CA MET A 88 10.97 8.20 6.02
C MET A 88 11.86 9.06 6.91
N LEU A 89 12.64 8.44 7.80
CA LEU A 89 13.57 9.15 8.69
C LEU A 89 14.75 9.78 7.94
N THR A 90 15.25 9.14 6.90
CA THR A 90 16.40 9.60 6.14
C THR A 90 16.03 10.55 4.99
N LEU A 91 14.77 10.54 4.55
CA LEU A 91 14.27 11.37 3.46
C LEU A 91 14.53 12.89 3.64
N PRO A 92 14.31 13.51 4.82
CA PRO A 92 14.58 14.95 5.00
C PRO A 92 16.04 15.31 4.73
N ALA A 93 16.96 14.46 5.18
CA ALA A 93 18.38 14.66 4.95
C ALA A 93 18.76 14.49 3.48
N ALA A 94 18.22 13.47 2.81
CA ALA A 94 18.41 13.24 1.39
C ALA A 94 17.90 14.44 0.56
N MET A 95 16.68 14.94 0.87
CA MET A 95 16.12 16.11 0.19
C MET A 95 16.91 17.40 0.43
N ALA A 96 17.46 17.59 1.63
CA ALA A 96 18.31 18.74 1.92
C ALA A 96 19.63 18.71 1.13
N VAL A 97 20.27 17.54 1.04
CA VAL A 97 21.51 17.36 0.27
C VAL A 97 21.26 17.53 -1.23
N THR A 98 20.17 16.95 -1.75
CA THR A 98 19.81 17.08 -3.17
C THR A 98 19.44 18.52 -3.54
N ALA A 99 18.69 19.24 -2.68
CA ALA A 99 18.37 20.64 -2.87
C ALA A 99 19.64 21.53 -2.89
N ALA A 100 20.59 21.28 -1.97
CA ALA A 100 21.86 21.99 -1.94
C ALA A 100 22.73 21.69 -3.18
N ALA A 101 22.74 20.44 -3.64
CA ALA A 101 23.46 20.05 -4.87
C ALA A 101 22.84 20.69 -6.12
N ALA A 102 21.50 20.64 -6.24
CA ALA A 102 20.76 21.31 -7.32
C ALA A 102 21.02 22.82 -7.33
N GLY A 103 21.03 23.46 -6.15
CA GLY A 103 21.36 24.88 -6.02
C GLY A 103 22.77 25.22 -6.53
N ARG A 104 23.77 24.36 -6.24
CA ARG A 104 25.13 24.54 -6.76
C ARG A 104 25.22 24.37 -8.28
N LEU A 105 24.52 23.40 -8.83
CA LEU A 105 24.44 23.18 -10.29
C LEU A 105 23.77 24.37 -10.98
N LEU A 106 22.64 24.84 -10.45
CA LEU A 106 21.94 26.02 -10.95
C LEU A 106 22.82 27.29 -10.94
N THR A 107 23.62 27.45 -9.87
CA THR A 107 24.57 28.56 -9.77
C THR A 107 25.64 28.48 -10.86
N ARG A 108 26.17 27.29 -11.16
CA ARG A 108 27.12 27.07 -12.25
C ARG A 108 26.51 27.37 -13.62
N TRP A 109 25.32 26.84 -13.88
CA TRP A 109 24.59 27.06 -15.13
C TRP A 109 24.19 28.53 -15.32
N GLY A 110 23.68 29.17 -14.24
CA GLY A 110 23.35 30.58 -14.28
C GLY A 110 24.55 31.47 -14.64
N ARG A 111 25.76 31.09 -14.21
CA ARG A 111 27.01 31.78 -14.57
C ARG A 111 27.41 31.55 -16.02
N SER A 112 27.40 30.28 -16.48
CA SER A 112 27.85 29.94 -17.82
C SER A 112 26.95 30.50 -18.92
N TRP A 113 25.62 30.64 -18.64
CA TRP A 113 24.64 31.13 -19.61
C TRP A 113 24.20 32.58 -19.37
N GLY A 114 24.77 33.28 -18.41
CA GLY A 114 24.42 34.68 -18.10
C GLY A 114 23.00 34.85 -17.57
N LEU A 115 22.38 33.81 -17.00
CA LEU A 115 21.00 33.81 -16.52
C LEU A 115 20.92 34.32 -15.07
N ALA A 116 20.71 35.60 -14.88
CA ALA A 116 20.68 36.22 -13.55
C ALA A 116 19.63 35.61 -12.61
N GLY A 117 18.42 35.31 -13.09
CA GLY A 117 17.37 34.67 -12.28
C GLY A 117 17.72 33.29 -11.77
N THR A 118 18.36 32.46 -12.60
CA THR A 118 18.84 31.12 -12.25
C THR A 118 19.99 31.17 -11.24
N LEU A 119 20.91 32.15 -11.44
CA LEU A 119 22.04 32.36 -10.54
C LEU A 119 21.58 32.76 -9.13
N VAL A 120 20.61 33.69 -9.02
CA VAL A 120 20.06 34.14 -7.74
C VAL A 120 19.34 32.98 -7.03
N ALA A 121 18.50 32.24 -7.75
CA ALA A 121 17.78 31.12 -7.20
C ALA A 121 18.74 29.98 -6.75
N GLY A 122 19.75 29.66 -7.56
CA GLY A 122 20.76 28.68 -7.23
C GLY A 122 21.58 29.04 -6.00
N ARG A 123 22.02 30.30 -5.88
CA ARG A 123 22.69 30.81 -4.69
C ARG A 123 21.83 30.64 -3.45
N ARG A 124 20.55 31.03 -3.54
CA ARG A 124 19.61 30.90 -2.43
C ARG A 124 19.42 29.44 -2.00
N ALA A 125 19.16 28.53 -2.94
CA ALA A 125 18.99 27.12 -2.65
C ALA A 125 20.25 26.49 -2.04
N SER A 126 21.45 26.93 -2.43
CA SER A 126 22.72 26.45 -1.87
C SER A 126 23.04 27.05 -0.50
N THR A 127 22.64 28.29 -0.20
CA THR A 127 22.94 28.96 1.07
C THR A 127 21.88 28.69 2.15
N HIS A 128 20.61 28.48 1.75
CA HIS A 128 19.49 28.20 2.65
C HIS A 128 18.74 26.94 2.25
N PRO A 129 19.42 25.76 2.22
CA PRO A 129 18.82 24.51 1.74
C PRO A 129 17.65 24.06 2.63
N GLY A 130 17.61 24.46 3.90
CA GLY A 130 16.63 24.01 4.87
C GLY A 130 15.19 24.43 4.59
N SER A 131 14.96 25.59 3.95
CA SER A 131 13.60 26.01 3.61
C SER A 131 13.05 25.20 2.42
N THR A 132 13.85 25.05 1.37
CA THR A 132 13.50 24.22 0.21
C THR A 132 13.34 22.75 0.61
N ALA A 133 14.25 22.24 1.45
CA ALA A 133 14.19 20.87 1.93
C ALA A 133 12.91 20.58 2.71
N ARG A 134 12.49 21.48 3.61
CA ARG A 134 11.24 21.31 4.38
C ARG A 134 10.01 21.24 3.48
N LEU A 135 9.92 22.12 2.48
CA LEU A 135 8.83 22.12 1.51
C LEU A 135 8.81 20.79 0.73
N VAL A 136 9.94 20.43 0.12
CA VAL A 136 10.05 19.19 -0.66
C VAL A 136 9.73 17.98 0.21
N THR A 137 10.33 17.86 1.39
CA THR A 137 10.12 16.73 2.31
C THR A 137 8.66 16.64 2.75
N GLY A 138 8.04 17.75 3.15
CA GLY A 138 6.66 17.74 3.63
C GLY A 138 5.68 17.21 2.58
N VAL A 139 5.78 17.70 1.34
CA VAL A 139 4.94 17.26 0.23
C VAL A 139 5.27 15.81 -0.19
N THR A 140 6.56 15.45 -0.23
CA THR A 140 7.00 14.09 -0.57
C THR A 140 6.49 13.06 0.45
N VAL A 141 6.63 13.34 1.75
CA VAL A 141 6.13 12.46 2.82
C VAL A 141 4.61 12.33 2.73
N ALA A 142 3.89 13.42 2.52
CA ALA A 142 2.44 13.38 2.38
C ALA A 142 1.99 12.51 1.19
N LEU A 143 2.69 12.60 0.04
CA LEU A 143 2.43 11.74 -1.12
C LEU A 143 2.73 10.28 -0.82
N ILE A 144 3.88 9.98 -0.18
CA ILE A 144 4.25 8.61 0.16
C ILE A 144 3.22 8.00 1.13
N VAL A 145 2.85 8.73 2.20
CA VAL A 145 1.86 8.24 3.18
C VAL A 145 0.51 7.99 2.52
N LEU A 146 0.04 8.92 1.68
CA LEU A 146 -1.21 8.71 0.93
C LEU A 146 -1.15 7.45 0.06
N LEU A 147 -0.12 7.34 -0.79
CA LEU A 147 -0.01 6.25 -1.74
C LEU A 147 0.21 4.91 -1.04
N GLN A 148 0.97 4.87 0.06
CA GLN A 148 1.14 3.67 0.88
C GLN A 148 -0.18 3.27 1.57
N ALA A 149 -0.91 4.21 2.17
CA ALA A 149 -2.21 3.91 2.78
C ALA A 149 -3.17 3.30 1.77
N VAL A 150 -3.21 3.82 0.55
CA VAL A 150 -4.06 3.29 -0.53
C VAL A 150 -3.55 1.93 -1.02
N ALA A 151 -2.23 1.72 -1.13
CA ALA A 151 -1.67 0.44 -1.52
C ALA A 151 -2.04 -0.68 -0.54
N TRP A 152 -1.90 -0.43 0.76
CA TRP A 152 -2.28 -1.39 1.81
C TRP A 152 -3.78 -1.67 1.83
N GLN A 153 -4.63 -0.63 1.69
CA GLN A 153 -6.08 -0.83 1.63
C GLN A 153 -6.50 -1.54 0.35
N GLY A 154 -5.79 -1.29 -0.74
CA GLY A 154 -5.95 -1.99 -2.00
C GLY A 154 -5.69 -3.48 -1.86
N LEU A 155 -4.62 -3.89 -1.19
CA LEU A 155 -4.30 -5.29 -0.94
C LEU A 155 -5.48 -6.04 -0.29
N PHE A 156 -6.12 -5.44 0.72
CA PHE A 156 -7.31 -6.02 1.34
C PHE A 156 -8.55 -5.96 0.42
N GLY A 157 -8.63 -4.97 -0.45
CA GLY A 157 -9.71 -4.83 -1.43
C GLY A 157 -9.66 -5.86 -2.56
N ALA A 158 -8.46 -6.34 -2.94
CA ALA A 158 -8.28 -7.35 -3.98
C ALA A 158 -8.88 -8.69 -3.60
N GLN A 159 -8.68 -9.08 -2.37
CA GLN A 159 -9.27 -10.32 -1.86
C GLN A 159 -10.79 -10.30 -2.03
N SER A 160 -11.44 -9.14 -1.83
CA SER A 160 -12.88 -9.02 -2.04
C SER A 160 -13.27 -9.05 -3.52
N ALA A 161 -12.48 -8.48 -4.41
CA ALA A 161 -12.73 -8.53 -5.86
C ALA A 161 -12.55 -9.94 -6.41
N ASP A 162 -11.54 -10.66 -5.94
CA ASP A 162 -11.34 -12.07 -6.28
C ASP A 162 -12.46 -12.96 -5.72
N ALA A 163 -12.89 -12.72 -4.49
CA ALA A 163 -14.02 -13.40 -3.87
C ALA A 163 -15.33 -13.15 -4.65
N GLN A 164 -15.54 -11.92 -5.13
CA GLN A 164 -16.68 -11.61 -5.97
C GLN A 164 -16.64 -12.38 -7.30
N ARG A 165 -15.49 -12.45 -7.96
CA ARG A 165 -15.29 -13.25 -9.19
C ARG A 165 -15.58 -14.74 -8.95
N THR A 166 -15.19 -15.27 -7.77
CA THR A 166 -15.54 -16.64 -7.38
C THR A 166 -17.05 -16.84 -7.27
N LEU A 167 -17.73 -15.95 -6.55
CA LEU A 167 -19.20 -16.02 -6.40
C LEU A 167 -19.93 -15.85 -7.73
N ASP A 168 -19.44 -14.99 -8.62
CA ASP A 168 -20.01 -14.82 -9.96
C ASP A 168 -19.83 -16.10 -10.81
N ARG A 169 -18.74 -16.87 -10.59
CA ARG A 169 -18.43 -18.09 -11.34
C ARG A 169 -19.18 -19.33 -10.84
N ILE A 170 -19.16 -19.55 -9.51
CA ILE A 170 -19.74 -20.76 -8.91
C ILE A 170 -21.01 -20.51 -8.11
N GLY A 171 -21.37 -19.27 -7.87
CA GLY A 171 -22.54 -18.91 -7.05
C GLY A 171 -22.42 -19.47 -5.63
N ARG A 172 -23.58 -19.96 -5.13
CA ARG A 172 -23.67 -20.66 -3.84
C ARG A 172 -23.86 -22.18 -4.05
N SER A 173 -23.31 -22.76 -5.09
CA SER A 173 -23.44 -24.17 -5.43
C SER A 173 -22.45 -25.07 -4.66
N ALA A 174 -21.52 -24.49 -3.94
CA ALA A 174 -20.53 -25.15 -3.08
C ALA A 174 -20.49 -24.49 -1.70
N LEU A 175 -20.26 -25.30 -0.66
CA LEU A 175 -20.10 -24.87 0.72
C LEU A 175 -19.01 -25.70 1.37
N THR A 176 -18.05 -25.08 2.05
CA THR A 176 -17.07 -25.77 2.87
C THR A 176 -17.53 -25.79 4.33
N VAL A 177 -17.48 -26.95 4.97
CA VAL A 177 -17.79 -27.12 6.37
C VAL A 177 -16.60 -27.74 7.08
N GLY A 178 -16.04 -27.03 8.05
CA GLY A 178 -15.01 -27.51 8.97
C GLY A 178 -15.56 -27.50 10.39
N ALA A 179 -15.46 -28.60 11.08
CA ALA A 179 -15.82 -28.68 12.49
C ALA A 179 -14.66 -28.15 13.35
N ARG A 180 -14.98 -27.52 14.49
CA ARG A 180 -13.97 -27.02 15.44
C ARG A 180 -13.80 -27.97 16.60
N GLY A 181 -12.55 -28.32 16.89
CA GLY A 181 -12.18 -29.24 17.98
C GLY A 181 -12.54 -30.70 17.67
N ASP A 182 -12.49 -31.56 18.68
CA ASP A 182 -12.76 -32.96 18.53
C ASP A 182 -14.25 -33.19 18.25
N VAL A 183 -14.54 -33.82 17.14
CA VAL A 183 -15.89 -34.18 16.71
C VAL A 183 -16.01 -35.71 16.80
N SER A 184 -17.14 -36.20 17.30
CA SER A 184 -17.37 -37.62 17.35
C SER A 184 -17.83 -38.18 15.98
N ASP A 185 -17.53 -39.44 15.71
CA ASP A 185 -18.02 -40.14 14.53
C ASP A 185 -19.54 -40.13 14.44
N THR A 186 -20.22 -40.13 15.59
CA THR A 186 -21.67 -40.07 15.68
C THR A 186 -22.22 -38.71 15.23
N ASP A 187 -21.60 -37.62 15.67
CA ASP A 187 -22.00 -36.25 15.27
C ASP A 187 -21.78 -36.07 13.76
N MET A 188 -20.61 -36.49 13.27
CA MET A 188 -20.31 -36.41 11.84
C MET A 188 -21.26 -37.24 10.98
N THR A 189 -21.57 -38.49 11.42
CA THR A 189 -22.56 -39.31 10.74
C THR A 189 -23.96 -38.71 10.76
N THR A 190 -24.36 -38.13 11.91
CA THR A 190 -25.63 -37.43 12.05
C THR A 190 -25.72 -36.22 11.13
N PHE A 191 -24.64 -35.42 11.08
CA PHE A 191 -24.57 -34.29 10.14
C PHE A 191 -24.74 -34.73 8.69
N LEU A 192 -23.96 -35.71 8.24
CA LEU A 192 -23.99 -36.19 6.85
C LEU A 192 -25.33 -36.84 6.47
N SER A 193 -25.97 -37.53 7.40
CA SER A 193 -27.26 -38.20 7.15
C SER A 193 -28.44 -37.23 7.12
N ARG A 194 -28.33 -36.03 7.73
CA ARG A 194 -29.35 -34.99 7.79
C ARG A 194 -29.16 -33.89 6.76
N LEU A 195 -28.19 -34.03 5.86
CA LEU A 195 -27.99 -33.06 4.78
C LEU A 195 -29.26 -32.99 3.90
N PRO A 196 -29.57 -31.80 3.37
CA PRO A 196 -30.69 -31.63 2.43
C PRO A 196 -30.58 -32.55 1.20
N ASP A 197 -31.71 -33.04 0.71
CA ASP A 197 -31.76 -33.92 -0.45
C ASP A 197 -31.01 -33.34 -1.66
N GLY A 198 -30.27 -34.21 -2.36
CA GLY A 198 -29.49 -33.84 -3.52
C GLY A 198 -28.19 -33.13 -3.19
N THR A 199 -27.75 -33.10 -1.91
CA THR A 199 -26.46 -32.58 -1.48
C THR A 199 -25.48 -33.73 -1.31
N ASP A 200 -24.34 -33.65 -1.98
CA ASP A 200 -23.24 -34.61 -1.86
C ASP A 200 -22.12 -34.00 -1.04
N ALA A 201 -21.40 -34.85 -0.28
CA ALA A 201 -20.30 -34.46 0.57
C ALA A 201 -19.01 -35.15 0.13
N VAL A 202 -17.95 -34.37 0.07
CA VAL A 202 -16.59 -34.83 -0.23
C VAL A 202 -15.65 -34.25 0.83
N LEU A 203 -14.78 -35.08 1.41
CA LEU A 203 -13.78 -34.62 2.37
C LEU A 203 -12.50 -34.23 1.63
N LEU A 204 -12.03 -33.04 1.92
CA LEU A 204 -10.70 -32.54 1.54
C LEU A 204 -9.82 -32.61 2.79
N ALA A 205 -8.76 -33.40 2.76
CA ALA A 205 -7.86 -33.57 3.89
C ALA A 205 -6.41 -33.35 3.44
N GLY A 206 -5.68 -32.54 4.17
CA GLY A 206 -4.24 -32.37 3.95
C GLY A 206 -3.47 -33.65 4.23
N THR A 207 -2.44 -33.95 3.44
CA THR A 207 -1.57 -35.08 3.69
C THR A 207 -0.45 -34.70 4.64
N THR A 208 -0.09 -35.59 5.55
CA THR A 208 1.05 -35.43 6.46
C THR A 208 2.42 -35.49 5.76
N GLU A 209 2.45 -35.97 4.52
CA GLU A 209 3.69 -36.28 3.78
C GLU A 209 4.24 -35.13 2.93
N GLY A 210 3.70 -33.92 3.04
CA GLY A 210 4.26 -32.76 2.32
C GLY A 210 3.35 -31.55 2.32
N ALA A 211 3.92 -30.40 2.63
CA ALA A 211 3.20 -29.13 2.53
C ALA A 211 2.65 -28.94 1.10
N GLY A 212 1.36 -28.66 0.99
CA GLY A 212 0.73 -28.38 -0.29
C GLY A 212 0.13 -29.58 -1.03
N ARG A 213 -0.11 -30.70 -0.36
CA ARG A 213 -0.84 -31.85 -0.92
C ARG A 213 -2.14 -32.10 -0.18
N MET A 214 -3.18 -32.47 -0.91
CA MET A 214 -4.53 -32.72 -0.38
C MET A 214 -5.11 -33.96 -1.03
N ASP A 215 -5.69 -34.83 -0.22
CA ASP A 215 -6.45 -36.00 -0.67
C ASP A 215 -7.94 -35.72 -0.62
N LEU A 216 -8.65 -36.29 -1.56
CA LEU A 216 -10.08 -36.16 -1.73
C LEU A 216 -10.75 -37.51 -1.48
N TYR A 217 -11.71 -37.53 -0.55
CA TYR A 217 -12.47 -38.72 -0.17
C TYR A 217 -13.94 -38.52 -0.45
N GLY A 218 -14.56 -39.45 -1.20
CA GLY A 218 -15.98 -39.36 -1.55
C GLY A 218 -16.54 -40.65 -2.08
N ASP A 219 -17.86 -40.78 -2.12
CA ASP A 219 -18.54 -41.85 -2.82
C ASP A 219 -18.64 -41.57 -4.33
N CYS A 220 -18.97 -42.55 -5.13
CA CYS A 220 -19.02 -42.41 -6.58
C CYS A 220 -20.04 -41.37 -7.05
N PRO A 221 -21.23 -41.20 -6.46
CA PRO A 221 -22.16 -40.13 -6.79
C PRO A 221 -21.57 -38.75 -6.53
N ALA A 222 -20.95 -38.50 -5.37
CA ALA A 222 -20.33 -37.23 -5.01
C ALA A 222 -19.15 -36.88 -5.94
N LEU A 223 -18.30 -37.86 -6.24
CA LEU A 223 -17.20 -37.68 -7.20
C LEU A 223 -17.72 -37.34 -8.60
N ALA A 224 -18.77 -38.04 -9.07
CA ALA A 224 -19.39 -37.77 -10.37
C ALA A 224 -19.98 -36.34 -10.44
N THR A 225 -20.55 -35.85 -9.32
CA THR A 225 -21.08 -34.48 -9.21
C THR A 225 -19.98 -33.42 -9.41
N LEU A 226 -18.72 -33.76 -9.10
CA LEU A 226 -17.54 -32.92 -9.31
C LEU A 226 -16.80 -33.24 -10.63
N HIS A 227 -17.42 -33.95 -11.55
CA HIS A 227 -16.84 -34.39 -12.83
C HIS A 227 -15.58 -35.25 -12.68
N LEU A 228 -15.42 -35.91 -11.51
CA LEU A 228 -14.30 -36.77 -11.24
C LEU A 228 -14.64 -38.22 -11.55
N ARG A 229 -13.68 -38.98 -12.09
CA ARG A 229 -13.85 -40.42 -12.30
C ARG A 229 -13.82 -41.14 -10.97
N CYS A 230 -14.79 -42.05 -10.75
CA CYS A 230 -14.79 -42.89 -9.56
C CYS A 230 -13.76 -44.00 -9.70
N PRO A 231 -12.71 -44.05 -8.85
CA PRO A 231 -11.72 -45.10 -8.88
C PRO A 231 -12.27 -46.40 -8.25
N ALA A 232 -11.64 -47.55 -8.53
CA ALA A 232 -11.97 -48.78 -7.84
C ALA A 232 -11.66 -48.70 -6.32
N SER A 233 -10.54 -48.08 -5.96
CA SER A 233 -10.14 -47.73 -4.58
C SER A 233 -9.50 -46.34 -4.50
N THR A 234 -8.38 -46.14 -5.20
CA THR A 234 -7.60 -44.88 -5.19
C THR A 234 -7.13 -44.58 -6.61
N ALA A 235 -7.10 -43.34 -6.99
CA ALA A 235 -6.50 -42.83 -8.23
C ALA A 235 -5.72 -41.57 -7.99
N ARG A 236 -4.59 -41.43 -8.66
CA ARG A 236 -3.84 -40.15 -8.68
C ARG A 236 -4.48 -39.17 -9.64
N VAL A 237 -4.50 -37.93 -9.24
CA VAL A 237 -4.96 -36.82 -10.07
C VAL A 237 -3.76 -36.11 -10.69
N SER A 238 -3.77 -35.98 -12.00
CA SER A 238 -2.80 -35.18 -12.74
C SER A 238 -3.53 -33.98 -13.37
N GLY A 239 -3.23 -32.78 -12.93
CA GLY A 239 -3.77 -31.54 -13.50
C GLY A 239 -4.79 -30.81 -12.61
N ALA A 240 -5.25 -29.67 -13.11
CA ALA A 240 -6.30 -28.88 -12.46
C ALA A 240 -7.64 -29.62 -12.58
N PRO A 241 -8.52 -29.55 -11.55
CA PRO A 241 -9.84 -30.15 -11.62
C PRO A 241 -10.71 -29.43 -12.67
N ASP A 242 -11.48 -30.20 -13.44
CA ASP A 242 -12.38 -29.67 -14.46
C ASP A 242 -13.60 -28.94 -13.84
N ASP A 243 -14.02 -29.34 -12.63
CA ASP A 243 -15.13 -28.69 -11.96
C ASP A 243 -14.71 -27.36 -11.32
N PRO A 244 -15.36 -26.23 -11.69
CA PRO A 244 -15.00 -24.92 -11.20
C PRO A 244 -15.18 -24.77 -9.68
N ARG A 245 -16.11 -25.51 -9.06
CA ARG A 245 -16.37 -25.47 -7.61
C ARG A 245 -15.19 -26.03 -6.84
N LEU A 246 -14.68 -27.20 -7.27
CA LEU A 246 -13.50 -27.83 -6.66
C LEU A 246 -12.25 -26.96 -6.92
N GLY A 247 -12.08 -26.44 -8.14
CA GLY A 247 -10.99 -25.57 -8.50
C GLY A 247 -10.93 -24.30 -7.63
N GLU A 248 -12.07 -23.65 -7.38
CA GLU A 248 -12.13 -22.47 -6.52
C GLU A 248 -11.85 -22.77 -5.04
N VAL A 249 -12.29 -23.92 -4.52
CA VAL A 249 -11.98 -24.32 -3.14
C VAL A 249 -10.48 -24.59 -3.00
N ILE A 250 -9.87 -25.36 -3.91
CA ILE A 250 -8.45 -25.65 -3.89
C ILE A 250 -7.61 -24.36 -3.99
N ARG A 251 -7.98 -23.47 -4.90
CA ARG A 251 -7.28 -22.17 -5.08
C ARG A 251 -7.29 -21.30 -3.82
N ARG A 252 -8.33 -21.46 -2.97
CA ARG A 252 -8.49 -20.71 -1.70
C ARG A 252 -7.95 -21.41 -0.49
N THR A 253 -7.50 -22.65 -0.65
CA THR A 253 -6.83 -23.37 0.44
C THR A 253 -5.42 -22.81 0.64
N PRO A 254 -4.96 -22.59 1.87
CA PRO A 254 -3.59 -22.13 2.13
C PRO A 254 -2.57 -23.01 1.41
N HIS A 255 -1.51 -22.41 0.87
CA HIS A 255 -0.37 -23.08 0.22
C HIS A 255 -0.61 -23.67 -1.19
N GLN A 256 -1.62 -23.18 -1.93
CA GLN A 256 -1.91 -23.61 -3.32
C GLN A 256 -1.86 -25.14 -3.45
N THR A 257 -2.67 -25.80 -2.67
CA THR A 257 -2.67 -27.24 -2.50
C THR A 257 -3.08 -27.94 -3.81
N LEU A 258 -2.32 -28.91 -4.23
CA LEU A 258 -2.71 -29.79 -5.34
C LEU A 258 -3.44 -31.02 -4.81
N VAL A 259 -4.57 -31.37 -5.41
CA VAL A 259 -5.21 -32.68 -5.14
C VAL A 259 -4.29 -33.77 -5.67
N THR A 260 -3.83 -34.60 -4.78
CA THR A 260 -2.85 -35.68 -5.11
C THR A 260 -3.53 -36.98 -5.40
N GLU A 261 -4.47 -37.39 -4.56
CA GLU A 261 -5.17 -38.66 -4.69
C GLU A 261 -6.66 -38.50 -4.45
N ILE A 262 -7.46 -39.31 -5.18
CA ILE A 262 -8.90 -39.49 -4.98
C ILE A 262 -9.12 -40.87 -4.42
N HIS A 263 -9.79 -40.91 -3.27
CA HIS A 263 -10.15 -42.15 -2.59
C HIS A 263 -11.65 -42.39 -2.63
N ARG A 264 -12.07 -43.52 -3.12
CA ARG A 264 -13.45 -43.97 -3.01
C ARG A 264 -13.75 -44.42 -1.60
N THR A 265 -14.73 -43.80 -0.95
CA THR A 265 -15.13 -44.11 0.43
C THR A 265 -16.64 -44.11 0.57
N GLY A 266 -17.15 -45.01 1.44
CA GLY A 266 -18.56 -44.94 1.83
C GLY A 266 -18.79 -43.94 2.97
N LEU A 267 -20.06 -43.59 3.22
CA LEU A 267 -20.49 -42.59 4.17
C LEU A 267 -19.89 -42.75 5.58
N ARG A 268 -19.90 -43.95 6.12
CA ARG A 268 -19.33 -44.23 7.46
C ARG A 268 -17.83 -43.96 7.54
N THR A 269 -17.07 -44.40 6.54
CA THR A 269 -15.63 -44.19 6.47
C THR A 269 -15.30 -42.73 6.24
N LEU A 270 -16.13 -42.01 5.45
CA LEU A 270 -16.05 -40.58 5.27
C LEU A 270 -16.26 -39.82 6.60
N ALA A 271 -17.30 -40.23 7.35
CA ALA A 271 -17.60 -39.63 8.66
C ALA A 271 -16.45 -39.85 9.66
N HIS A 272 -15.94 -41.07 9.76
CA HIS A 272 -14.81 -41.40 10.62
C HIS A 272 -13.55 -40.59 10.26
N ARG A 273 -13.21 -40.50 8.98
CA ARG A 273 -12.07 -39.70 8.54
C ARG A 273 -12.25 -38.22 8.79
N ALA A 274 -13.47 -37.69 8.56
CA ALA A 274 -13.78 -36.30 8.79
C ALA A 274 -13.78 -35.94 10.29
N ALA A 275 -14.18 -36.87 11.16
CA ALA A 275 -14.15 -36.69 12.61
C ALA A 275 -12.71 -36.70 13.18
N GLY A 276 -11.83 -37.54 12.66
CA GLY A 276 -10.43 -37.63 13.07
C GLY A 276 -9.49 -36.70 12.31
N ALA A 277 -10.02 -35.84 11.46
CA ALA A 277 -9.21 -34.98 10.60
C ALA A 277 -8.67 -33.76 11.38
N THR A 278 -7.49 -33.29 10.96
CA THR A 278 -6.85 -32.07 11.49
C THR A 278 -7.63 -30.80 11.12
N GLU A 279 -7.26 -29.67 11.73
CA GLU A 279 -7.89 -28.35 11.46
C GLU A 279 -7.87 -27.94 9.97
N ASP A 280 -6.98 -28.52 9.18
CA ASP A 280 -6.84 -28.23 7.74
C ASP A 280 -7.82 -29.05 6.85
N ALA A 281 -8.57 -29.99 7.43
CA ALA A 281 -9.56 -30.75 6.69
C ALA A 281 -10.90 -30.04 6.65
N SER A 282 -11.58 -30.12 5.50
CA SER A 282 -12.91 -29.56 5.31
C SER A 282 -13.79 -30.45 4.45
N LEU A 283 -15.06 -30.52 4.81
CA LEU A 283 -16.09 -31.12 3.97
C LEU A 283 -16.51 -30.14 2.90
N LEU A 284 -16.36 -30.48 1.65
CA LEU A 284 -16.95 -29.79 0.51
C LEU A 284 -18.33 -30.36 0.24
N LEU A 285 -19.36 -29.55 0.40
CA LEU A 285 -20.74 -29.89 0.09
C LEU A 285 -21.07 -29.28 -1.26
N VAL A 286 -21.64 -30.08 -2.15
CA VAL A 286 -22.04 -29.66 -3.51
C VAL A 286 -23.42 -30.21 -3.84
N ARG A 287 -24.12 -29.47 -4.67
CA ARG A 287 -25.43 -29.91 -5.14
C ARG A 287 -25.32 -30.66 -6.46
N ARG A 288 -26.02 -31.81 -6.59
CA ARG A 288 -26.02 -32.64 -7.82
C ARG A 288 -26.53 -31.88 -9.04
N ASP A 289 -27.55 -31.06 -8.85
CA ASP A 289 -28.18 -30.29 -9.93
C ASP A 289 -27.44 -29.00 -10.28
N GLY A 290 -26.28 -28.72 -9.64
CA GLY A 290 -25.50 -27.52 -9.84
C GLY A 290 -26.14 -26.22 -9.34
N ARG A 291 -27.37 -26.29 -8.75
CA ARG A 291 -28.04 -25.13 -8.21
C ARG A 291 -27.46 -24.68 -6.88
N ALA A 292 -27.91 -23.51 -6.39
CA ALA A 292 -27.51 -23.00 -5.09
C ALA A 292 -27.92 -23.97 -3.96
N LEU A 293 -27.00 -24.20 -3.04
CA LEU A 293 -27.23 -24.91 -1.78
C LEU A 293 -28.14 -24.09 -0.86
N PRO A 294 -29.00 -24.74 -0.05
CA PRO A 294 -29.71 -24.07 1.02
C PRO A 294 -28.78 -23.76 2.19
N VAL A 295 -27.87 -22.79 1.98
CA VAL A 295 -26.74 -22.45 2.87
C VAL A 295 -27.20 -22.24 4.31
N ALA A 296 -28.33 -21.51 4.52
CA ALA A 296 -28.85 -21.24 5.84
C ALA A 296 -29.28 -22.50 6.60
N ALA A 297 -29.86 -23.48 5.88
CA ALA A 297 -30.26 -24.76 6.49
C ALA A 297 -29.04 -25.61 6.87
N VAL A 298 -28.03 -25.67 5.98
CA VAL A 298 -26.81 -26.40 6.24
C VAL A 298 -26.02 -25.77 7.38
N LYS A 299 -25.89 -24.43 7.43
CA LYS A 299 -25.24 -23.70 8.54
C LYS A 299 -25.93 -24.01 9.86
N ARG A 300 -27.26 -23.96 9.89
CA ARG A 300 -28.07 -24.29 11.08
C ARG A 300 -27.82 -25.70 11.55
N LEU A 301 -27.91 -26.69 10.63
CA LEU A 301 -27.61 -28.10 10.94
C LEU A 301 -26.18 -28.29 11.50
N ALA A 302 -25.20 -27.64 10.90
CA ALA A 302 -23.82 -27.73 11.38
C ALA A 302 -23.67 -27.17 12.82
N TYR A 303 -24.32 -26.05 13.13
CA TYR A 303 -24.29 -25.48 14.49
C TYR A 303 -25.11 -26.28 15.52
N GLU A 304 -26.16 -26.97 15.07
CA GLU A 304 -26.95 -27.86 15.94
C GLU A 304 -26.17 -29.15 16.30
N VAL A 305 -25.47 -29.71 15.31
CA VAL A 305 -24.81 -31.00 15.46
C VAL A 305 -23.42 -30.91 16.08
N PHE A 306 -22.65 -29.85 15.76
CA PHE A 306 -21.29 -29.72 16.27
C PHE A 306 -21.22 -28.87 17.54
N PRO A 307 -21.02 -29.46 18.74
CA PRO A 307 -21.17 -28.80 20.01
C PRO A 307 -20.14 -27.71 20.28
N ARG A 308 -18.95 -27.79 19.68
CA ARG A 308 -17.89 -26.77 19.76
C ARG A 308 -17.95 -25.77 18.61
N GLY A 309 -18.98 -25.85 17.79
CA GLY A 309 -19.23 -25.00 16.64
C GLY A 309 -18.59 -25.52 15.34
N ALA A 310 -19.06 -24.98 14.26
CA ALA A 310 -18.58 -25.29 12.93
C ALA A 310 -18.23 -23.99 12.19
N ARG A 311 -17.35 -24.10 11.21
CA ARG A 311 -17.15 -23.07 10.20
C ARG A 311 -17.81 -23.55 8.92
N ALA A 312 -18.89 -22.93 8.51
CA ALA A 312 -19.59 -23.25 7.28
C ALA A 312 -19.63 -22.01 6.40
N THR A 313 -18.83 -21.99 5.34
CA THR A 313 -18.63 -20.81 4.49
C THR A 313 -18.73 -21.17 3.02
N VAL A 314 -19.37 -20.29 2.26
CA VAL A 314 -19.31 -20.35 0.79
C VAL A 314 -17.91 -19.89 0.37
N PRO A 315 -17.26 -20.53 -0.62
CA PRO A 315 -15.95 -20.08 -1.10
C PRO A 315 -15.97 -18.59 -1.47
N GLY A 316 -15.13 -17.79 -0.79
CA GLY A 316 -15.09 -16.34 -0.96
C GLY A 316 -15.98 -15.51 -0.01
N GLU A 317 -16.86 -16.12 0.79
CA GLU A 317 -17.75 -15.37 1.69
C GLU A 317 -16.99 -14.61 2.79
N ASP A 318 -15.97 -15.24 3.37
CA ASP A 318 -15.16 -14.62 4.42
C ASP A 318 -14.35 -13.44 3.90
N GLU A 319 -13.74 -13.59 2.73
CA GLU A 319 -12.95 -12.54 2.08
C GLU A 319 -13.84 -11.38 1.61
N LEU A 320 -15.06 -11.65 1.16
CA LEU A 320 -16.03 -10.60 0.86
C LEU A 320 -16.40 -9.82 2.11
N THR A 321 -16.78 -10.54 3.17
CA THR A 321 -17.21 -9.91 4.43
C THR A 321 -16.11 -9.05 5.03
N ALA A 322 -14.84 -9.50 4.94
CA ALA A 322 -13.69 -8.76 5.44
C ALA A 322 -13.23 -7.64 4.47
N GLY A 323 -13.35 -7.85 3.16
CA GLY A 323 -12.76 -7.00 2.14
C GLY A 323 -13.63 -5.82 1.71
N VAL A 324 -14.97 -5.93 1.75
CA VAL A 324 -15.88 -4.84 1.36
C VAL A 324 -15.67 -3.57 2.20
N PRO A 325 -15.60 -3.63 3.55
CA PRO A 325 -15.32 -2.45 4.35
C PRO A 325 -13.97 -1.81 4.01
N ASN A 326 -12.94 -2.62 3.75
CA ASN A 326 -11.62 -2.13 3.40
C ASN A 326 -11.60 -1.43 2.04
N ARG A 327 -12.36 -1.94 1.06
CA ARG A 327 -12.51 -1.31 -0.26
C ARG A 327 -13.16 0.07 -0.17
N ASP A 328 -14.23 0.19 0.62
CA ASP A 328 -14.92 1.47 0.80
C ASP A 328 -14.05 2.45 1.60
N GLN A 329 -13.38 1.99 2.64
CA GLN A 329 -12.41 2.78 3.38
C GLN A 329 -11.25 3.24 2.49
N GLY A 330 -10.78 2.40 1.55
CA GLY A 330 -9.75 2.75 0.57
C GLY A 330 -10.15 3.92 -0.32
N ARG A 331 -11.40 3.97 -0.77
CA ARG A 331 -11.92 5.10 -1.56
C ARG A 331 -11.95 6.40 -0.76
N TRP A 332 -12.44 6.36 0.47
CA TRP A 332 -12.46 7.52 1.36
C TRP A 332 -11.04 8.00 1.70
N SER A 333 -10.12 7.09 2.00
CA SER A 333 -8.73 7.42 2.27
C SER A 333 -8.04 8.05 1.06
N ALA A 334 -8.33 7.59 -0.15
CA ALA A 334 -7.81 8.18 -1.37
C ALA A 334 -8.33 9.62 -1.57
N LEU A 335 -9.63 9.85 -1.37
CA LEU A 335 -10.23 11.18 -1.50
C LEU A 335 -9.72 12.14 -0.44
N LEU A 336 -9.83 11.76 0.84
CA LEU A 336 -9.38 12.62 1.95
C LEU A 336 -7.87 12.84 1.92
N GLY A 337 -7.10 11.82 1.56
CA GLY A 337 -5.65 11.94 1.42
C GLY A 337 -5.26 12.86 0.26
N LEU A 338 -5.96 12.81 -0.89
CA LEU A 338 -5.72 13.73 -2.00
C LEU A 338 -6.01 15.18 -1.60
N VAL A 339 -7.12 15.42 -0.90
CA VAL A 339 -7.45 16.73 -0.34
C VAL A 339 -6.37 17.18 0.66
N GLY A 340 -5.93 16.28 1.56
CA GLY A 340 -4.87 16.56 2.53
C GLY A 340 -3.53 16.91 1.87
N VAL A 341 -3.12 16.18 0.83
CA VAL A 341 -1.93 16.52 0.02
C VAL A 341 -2.10 17.87 -0.65
N GLY A 342 -3.30 18.17 -1.19
CA GLY A 342 -3.62 19.47 -1.78
C GLY A 342 -3.46 20.62 -0.78
N VAL A 343 -4.08 20.50 0.39
CA VAL A 343 -3.99 21.50 1.48
C VAL A 343 -2.55 21.72 1.94
N LEU A 344 -1.80 20.63 2.18
CA LEU A 344 -0.39 20.70 2.53
C LEU A 344 0.46 21.36 1.44
N THR A 345 0.20 21.05 0.18
CA THR A 345 0.91 21.65 -0.96
C THR A 345 0.62 23.14 -1.05
N VAL A 346 -0.64 23.56 -0.86
CA VAL A 346 -1.02 24.99 -0.80
C VAL A 346 -0.30 25.69 0.36
N ALA A 347 -0.35 25.13 1.56
CA ALA A 347 0.29 25.71 2.74
C ALA A 347 1.82 25.83 2.56
N ALA A 348 2.46 24.80 2.03
CA ALA A 348 3.87 24.79 1.71
C ALA A 348 4.22 25.80 0.61
N GLY A 349 3.39 25.87 -0.45
CA GLY A 349 3.54 26.83 -1.54
C GLY A 349 3.39 28.28 -1.07
N LEU A 350 2.40 28.57 -0.22
CA LEU A 350 2.23 29.91 0.39
C LEU A 350 3.42 30.29 1.27
N SER A 351 3.95 29.35 2.06
CA SER A 351 5.16 29.57 2.88
C SER A 351 6.38 29.91 2.00
N ALA A 352 6.60 29.13 0.92
CA ALA A 352 7.68 29.38 -0.03
C ALA A 352 7.51 30.70 -0.77
N MET A 353 6.27 31.04 -1.15
CA MET A 353 5.94 32.32 -1.76
C MET A 353 6.21 33.50 -0.82
N ALA A 354 5.78 33.42 0.43
CA ALA A 354 6.03 34.49 1.42
C ALA A 354 7.54 34.71 1.63
N GLU A 355 8.30 33.62 1.69
CA GLU A 355 9.75 33.71 1.77
C GLU A 355 10.39 34.27 0.49
N PHE A 356 9.88 33.88 -0.68
CA PHE A 356 10.32 34.41 -1.97
C PHE A 356 10.06 35.94 -2.06
N LEU A 357 8.87 36.42 -1.67
CA LEU A 357 8.49 37.83 -1.72
C LEU A 357 9.31 38.69 -0.74
N ARG A 358 9.64 38.15 0.45
CA ARG A 358 10.54 38.87 1.39
C ARG A 358 11.91 39.14 0.75
N HIS A 359 12.48 38.15 0.06
CA HIS A 359 13.76 38.29 -0.64
C HIS A 359 13.63 39.06 -1.94
N GLY A 360 12.45 38.97 -2.62
CA GLY A 360 12.15 39.71 -3.86
C GLY A 360 12.26 41.22 -3.69
N ARG A 361 11.87 41.74 -2.50
CA ARG A 361 12.04 43.15 -2.17
C ARG A 361 13.49 43.62 -2.16
N ALA A 362 14.39 42.78 -1.65
CA ALA A 362 15.84 43.04 -1.65
C ALA A 362 16.45 42.98 -3.07
N LEU A 363 15.78 42.28 -4.00
CA LEU A 363 16.20 42.13 -5.38
C LEU A 363 15.57 43.19 -6.32
N ALA A 364 14.66 44.02 -5.84
CA ALA A 364 14.00 45.04 -6.63
C ALA A 364 14.97 45.97 -7.39
N PRO A 365 16.11 46.41 -6.82
CA PRO A 365 17.12 47.20 -7.55
C PRO A 365 17.70 46.50 -8.79
N LEU A 366 17.75 45.14 -8.78
CA LEU A 366 18.24 44.38 -9.94
C LEU A 366 17.32 44.49 -11.16
N SER A 367 16.03 44.79 -10.99
CA SER A 367 15.12 45.03 -12.12
C SER A 367 15.56 46.23 -12.98
N VAL A 368 16.12 47.23 -12.37
CA VAL A 368 16.65 48.42 -13.06
C VAL A 368 17.93 48.08 -13.85
N LEU A 369 18.80 47.23 -13.26
CA LEU A 369 20.04 46.82 -13.90
C LEU A 369 19.83 45.80 -15.04
N THR A 370 18.83 44.93 -14.93
CA THR A 370 18.57 43.87 -15.92
C THR A 370 17.52 44.25 -16.95
N GLY A 371 16.83 45.37 -16.79
CA GLY A 371 15.84 45.92 -17.74
C GLY A 371 14.60 45.03 -17.96
N GLY A 372 14.33 44.01 -17.11
CA GLY A 372 13.23 43.12 -17.39
C GLY A 372 12.70 42.28 -16.20
N ILE A 373 11.39 41.99 -16.29
CA ILE A 373 10.65 41.11 -15.34
C ILE A 373 10.96 39.64 -15.44
N ARG A 374 11.69 39.22 -16.50
CA ARG A 374 12.04 37.78 -16.71
C ARG A 374 12.82 37.19 -15.55
N VAL A 375 13.68 37.98 -14.90
CA VAL A 375 14.48 37.52 -13.73
C VAL A 375 13.57 37.07 -12.60
N PHE A 376 12.47 37.78 -12.32
CA PHE A 376 11.53 37.41 -11.26
C PHE A 376 10.74 36.14 -11.61
N ARG A 377 10.29 36.00 -12.87
CA ARG A 377 9.58 34.77 -13.31
C ARG A 377 10.47 33.54 -13.19
N VAL A 378 11.70 33.63 -13.65
CA VAL A 378 12.67 32.53 -13.59
C VAL A 378 13.05 32.22 -12.14
N SER A 379 13.30 33.25 -11.31
CA SER A 379 13.61 33.06 -9.90
C SER A 379 12.44 32.45 -9.12
N ALA A 380 11.19 32.87 -9.40
CA ALA A 380 9.98 32.27 -8.83
C ALA A 380 9.81 30.82 -9.25
N ALA A 381 10.08 30.46 -10.54
CA ALA A 381 10.02 29.08 -11.02
C ALA A 381 10.97 28.18 -10.24
N TRP A 382 12.21 28.59 -10.07
CA TRP A 382 13.20 27.82 -9.33
C TRP A 382 12.98 27.78 -7.81
N SER A 383 12.33 28.80 -7.25
CA SER A 383 12.12 28.90 -5.80
C SER A 383 10.80 28.29 -5.33
N VAL A 384 9.78 28.20 -6.18
CA VAL A 384 8.44 27.71 -5.82
C VAL A 384 8.07 26.45 -6.63
N PHE A 385 8.12 26.53 -7.96
CA PHE A 385 7.65 25.45 -8.82
C PHE A 385 8.58 24.23 -8.82
N MET A 386 9.89 24.42 -9.00
CA MET A 386 10.85 23.31 -9.08
C MET A 386 10.93 22.47 -7.81
N PRO A 387 10.89 23.02 -6.59
CA PRO A 387 10.79 22.20 -5.39
C PRO A 387 9.52 21.34 -5.34
N LEU A 388 8.38 21.84 -5.79
CA LEU A 388 7.14 21.07 -5.84
C LEU A 388 7.18 19.97 -6.93
N LEU A 389 7.79 20.29 -8.09
CA LEU A 389 8.05 19.28 -9.12
C LEU A 389 8.94 18.15 -8.59
N LEU A 390 10.03 18.50 -7.90
CA LEU A 390 10.92 17.51 -7.26
C LEU A 390 10.17 16.68 -6.21
N ALA A 391 9.31 17.31 -5.41
CA ALA A 391 8.49 16.62 -4.41
C ALA A 391 7.51 15.64 -5.06
N ALA A 392 6.84 16.05 -6.15
CA ALA A 392 5.93 15.18 -6.88
C ALA A 392 6.65 13.99 -7.51
N LEU A 393 7.79 14.20 -8.15
CA LEU A 393 8.60 13.14 -8.76
C LEU A 393 9.17 12.20 -7.70
N ALA A 394 9.84 12.73 -6.67
CA ALA A 394 10.44 11.92 -5.61
C ALA A 394 9.36 11.17 -4.82
N GLY A 395 8.25 11.83 -4.47
CA GLY A 395 7.15 11.21 -3.74
C GLY A 395 6.51 10.05 -4.52
N SER A 396 6.24 10.26 -5.81
CA SER A 396 5.64 9.23 -6.67
C SER A 396 6.58 8.05 -6.91
N THR A 397 7.87 8.31 -7.17
CA THR A 397 8.85 7.23 -7.43
C THR A 397 9.15 6.42 -6.18
N VAL A 398 9.36 7.08 -5.02
CA VAL A 398 9.60 6.38 -3.75
C VAL A 398 8.35 5.61 -3.34
N ALA A 399 7.15 6.19 -3.46
CA ALA A 399 5.91 5.49 -3.12
C ALA A 399 5.68 4.27 -4.02
N ALA A 400 5.96 4.38 -5.33
CA ALA A 400 5.87 3.25 -6.25
C ALA A 400 6.86 2.14 -5.88
N ALA A 401 8.11 2.50 -5.57
CA ALA A 401 9.11 1.53 -5.14
C ALA A 401 8.75 0.83 -3.82
N LEU A 402 8.20 1.56 -2.85
CA LEU A 402 7.74 1.00 -1.57
C LEU A 402 6.47 0.14 -1.70
N ALA A 403 5.69 0.30 -2.76
CA ALA A 403 4.53 -0.51 -3.05
C ALA A 403 4.87 -1.82 -3.80
N ASP A 404 6.04 -1.91 -4.41
CA ASP A 404 6.47 -3.06 -5.22
C ASP A 404 6.34 -4.40 -4.47
N PRO A 405 6.82 -4.56 -3.22
CA PRO A 405 6.69 -5.83 -2.48
C PRO A 405 5.24 -6.23 -2.13
N VAL A 406 4.31 -5.28 -2.21
CA VAL A 406 2.88 -5.49 -1.91
C VAL A 406 2.08 -5.75 -3.19
N SER A 407 2.64 -5.43 -4.36
CA SER A 407 1.99 -5.50 -5.67
C SER A 407 2.33 -6.74 -6.48
N GLU A 408 2.94 -7.77 -5.88
CA GLU A 408 3.29 -9.05 -6.56
C GLU A 408 2.07 -9.82 -7.10
N SER A 409 0.85 -9.40 -6.77
CA SER A 409 -0.37 -9.91 -7.42
C SER A 409 -0.71 -9.03 -8.62
N ASP A 410 -1.15 -9.64 -9.73
CA ASP A 410 -1.56 -8.99 -11.00
C ASP A 410 -2.59 -7.84 -10.86
N ASP A 411 -3.16 -7.68 -9.69
CA ASP A 411 -4.07 -6.62 -9.28
C ASP A 411 -3.32 -5.44 -8.62
N ALA A 412 -2.35 -4.85 -9.31
CA ALA A 412 -1.59 -3.69 -8.83
C ALA A 412 -2.51 -2.53 -8.43
N PHE A 413 -2.73 -2.37 -7.11
CA PHE A 413 -3.70 -1.42 -6.51
C PHE A 413 -3.27 0.04 -6.58
N LEU A 414 -1.98 0.31 -6.75
CA LEU A 414 -1.53 1.63 -7.14
C LEU A 414 -1.90 1.87 -8.60
N THR A 415 -3.16 2.19 -8.81
CA THR A 415 -3.64 2.55 -10.15
C THR A 415 -2.78 3.73 -10.62
N ARG A 416 -2.14 3.60 -11.79
CA ARG A 416 -1.40 4.71 -12.43
C ARG A 416 -2.21 6.00 -12.40
N ARG A 417 -3.54 5.90 -12.45
CA ARG A 417 -4.47 7.04 -12.34
C ARG A 417 -4.38 7.77 -11.00
N LEU A 418 -4.31 7.05 -9.88
CA LEU A 418 -4.22 7.72 -8.56
C LEU A 418 -2.86 8.39 -8.38
N THR A 419 -1.78 7.71 -8.72
CA THR A 419 -0.43 8.28 -8.65
C THR A 419 -0.30 9.50 -9.54
N SER A 420 -0.81 9.44 -10.79
CA SER A 420 -0.79 10.58 -11.71
C SER A 420 -1.72 11.72 -11.26
N SER A 421 -2.89 11.42 -10.67
CA SER A 421 -3.78 12.46 -10.15
C SER A 421 -3.19 13.17 -8.93
N ALA A 422 -2.55 12.44 -8.02
CA ALA A 422 -1.88 13.02 -6.85
C ALA A 422 -0.68 13.90 -7.26
N ALA A 423 0.18 13.38 -8.15
CA ALA A 423 1.28 14.17 -8.70
C ALA A 423 0.78 15.36 -9.50
N GLY A 424 -0.25 15.17 -10.34
CA GLY A 424 -0.89 16.24 -11.11
C GLY A 424 -1.48 17.35 -10.25
N THR A 425 -2.10 17.00 -9.12
CA THR A 425 -2.60 17.97 -8.14
C THR A 425 -1.48 18.84 -7.58
N VAL A 426 -0.37 18.22 -7.17
CA VAL A 426 0.81 18.96 -6.66
C VAL A 426 1.38 19.88 -7.73
N LEU A 427 1.50 19.39 -8.98
CA LEU A 427 2.02 20.17 -10.10
C LEU A 427 1.10 21.33 -10.48
N LEU A 428 -0.21 21.11 -10.52
CA LEU A 428 -1.19 22.16 -10.80
C LEU A 428 -1.10 23.28 -9.76
N ILE A 429 -1.11 22.92 -8.47
CA ILE A 429 -0.94 23.90 -7.39
C ILE A 429 0.41 24.61 -7.53
N GLY A 430 1.48 23.87 -7.86
CA GLY A 430 2.80 24.44 -8.10
C GLY A 430 2.83 25.50 -9.21
N VAL A 431 2.16 25.23 -10.34
CA VAL A 431 2.02 26.19 -11.45
C VAL A 431 1.23 27.42 -11.02
N LEU A 432 0.11 27.25 -10.31
CA LEU A 432 -0.71 28.36 -9.83
C LEU A 432 0.07 29.24 -8.84
N MET A 433 0.79 28.62 -7.90
CA MET A 433 1.62 29.36 -6.93
C MET A 433 2.79 30.10 -7.60
N TRP A 434 3.44 29.45 -8.59
CA TRP A 434 4.47 30.09 -9.39
C TRP A 434 3.93 31.31 -10.14
N ALA A 435 2.80 31.16 -10.85
CA ALA A 435 2.20 32.24 -11.62
C ALA A 435 1.84 33.41 -10.72
N TRP A 436 1.25 33.09 -9.56
CA TRP A 436 0.90 34.13 -8.56
C TRP A 436 2.16 34.82 -7.98
N ALA A 437 3.16 34.05 -7.54
CA ALA A 437 4.41 34.61 -7.04
C ALA A 437 5.12 35.50 -8.07
N ALA A 438 5.15 35.05 -9.33
CA ALA A 438 5.76 35.83 -10.43
C ALA A 438 5.02 37.15 -10.71
N THR A 439 3.68 37.14 -10.70
CA THR A 439 2.87 38.35 -10.92
C THR A 439 3.00 39.37 -9.78
N VAL A 440 2.96 38.88 -8.52
CA VAL A 440 3.13 39.75 -7.35
C VAL A 440 4.53 40.35 -7.31
N ALA A 441 5.58 39.56 -7.57
CA ALA A 441 6.95 40.06 -7.61
C ALA A 441 7.17 41.09 -8.74
N ALA A 442 6.57 40.85 -9.93
CA ALA A 442 6.63 41.77 -11.03
C ALA A 442 5.96 43.10 -10.67
N ARG A 443 4.76 43.10 -10.05
CA ARG A 443 4.09 44.28 -9.59
C ARG A 443 4.91 45.05 -8.55
N GLN A 444 5.51 44.38 -7.57
CA GLN A 444 6.37 44.99 -6.57
C GLN A 444 7.61 45.65 -7.20
N ALA A 445 8.20 45.03 -8.22
CA ALA A 445 9.33 45.59 -8.95
C ALA A 445 8.97 46.85 -9.71
N HIS A 446 7.77 46.91 -10.34
CA HIS A 446 7.29 48.11 -11.03
C HIS A 446 6.97 49.30 -10.08
N LEU A 447 6.55 49.01 -8.85
CA LEU A 447 6.23 50.01 -7.83
C LEU A 447 7.48 50.55 -7.09
N TRP A 448 8.63 49.88 -7.29
CA TRP A 448 9.85 50.27 -6.63
C TRP A 448 10.42 51.57 -7.26
N ARG A 449 10.60 52.57 -6.44
CA ARG A 449 11.27 53.83 -6.81
C ARG A 449 12.51 53.98 -5.95
N PRO A 450 13.66 54.43 -6.53
CA PRO A 450 14.81 54.81 -5.70
C PRO A 450 14.35 55.91 -4.74
N ARG A 451 14.63 55.76 -3.45
CA ARG A 451 14.50 56.89 -2.52
C ARG A 451 15.60 57.88 -2.88
N GLY A 452 15.22 59.03 -3.34
CA GLY A 452 16.16 60.15 -3.40
C GLY A 452 16.49 60.53 -1.96
N ASP A 453 17.79 60.41 -1.62
CA ASP A 453 18.31 60.99 -0.39
C ASP A 453 18.23 62.51 -0.46
#